data_b5e6a3598fa015aa8425e5bc24333d77
#
_entry.id   b5e6a3598fa015aa8425e5bc24333d77
#
_cell.length_a   1.000
_cell.length_b   1.000
_cell.length_c   1.000
_cell.angle_alpha   90.00
_cell.angle_beta   90.00
_cell.angle_gamma   90.00
#
_symmetry.space_group_name_H-M   'P 1'
#
loop_
_entity.id
_entity.type
_entity.pdbx_description
1 polymer ?
#
loop_
_entity_poly.entity_id
_entity_poly.type
_entity_poly.pdbx_seq_one_letter_code
_entity_poly.pdbx_strand_id
1 'polypeptide(L)'
;MALAPYPWLEEPAQTLLAMRDRMPNAVLLYGAPGAGLYELALAFSKSLFCLSPHSDGTPCGHCTGCRLAQAGTHPDFKQVLSEAQCARYDVAYEPAENERSDAKKKLSREIRIHQIRVLGDFLSLNANQGGRRVVLVHPADKLRAEAAASLLKSMEEPPEGLIWVLTAEKLDDVLP
;
A
#
# COMPACT_ATOMS: atom_id res chain seq x y z
N MET A 1 14.26 12.78 -0.33
CA MET A 1 12.78 12.80 -0.12
C MET A 1 12.54 12.39 1.32
N ALA A 2 11.96 13.29 2.15
CA ALA A 2 11.69 12.95 3.54
C ALA A 2 10.67 11.81 3.58
N LEU A 3 10.92 10.75 4.37
CA LEU A 3 9.98 9.65 4.53
C LEU A 3 8.81 10.05 5.43
N ALA A 4 9.07 10.88 6.45
CA ALA A 4 8.05 11.40 7.33
C ALA A 4 7.34 12.60 6.69
N PRO A 5 6.07 12.47 6.30
CA PRO A 5 5.31 13.59 5.73
C PRO A 5 4.96 14.66 6.78
N TYR A 6 4.97 14.27 8.05
CA TYR A 6 4.65 15.14 9.18
C TYR A 6 5.65 14.95 10.34
N PRO A 7 5.94 15.99 11.15
CA PRO A 7 6.94 15.90 12.23
C PRO A 7 6.68 14.77 13.25
N TRP A 8 5.41 14.52 13.58
CA TRP A 8 5.03 13.45 14.53
C TRP A 8 5.17 12.04 13.98
N LEU A 9 5.45 11.88 12.68
CA LEU A 9 5.70 10.59 12.03
C LEU A 9 7.20 10.30 11.84
N GLU A 10 8.09 11.11 12.39
CA GLU A 10 9.53 10.95 12.20
C GLU A 10 10.05 9.67 12.85
N GLU A 11 9.66 9.39 14.10
CA GLU A 11 10.01 8.16 14.81
C GLU A 11 9.44 6.89 14.14
N PRO A 12 8.15 6.82 13.79
CA PRO A 12 7.62 5.72 12.99
C PRO A 12 8.33 5.54 11.64
N ALA A 13 8.67 6.62 10.96
CA ALA A 13 9.39 6.56 9.69
C ALA A 13 10.79 5.97 9.84
N GLN A 14 11.54 6.36 10.88
CA GLN A 14 12.85 5.80 11.19
C GLN A 14 12.76 4.30 11.54
N THR A 15 11.74 3.90 12.29
CA THR A 15 11.48 2.50 12.62
C THR A 15 11.26 1.67 11.35
N LEU A 16 10.47 2.18 10.40
CA LEU A 16 10.22 1.52 9.12
C LEU A 16 11.50 1.41 8.27
N LEU A 17 12.32 2.47 8.23
CA LEU A 17 13.59 2.44 7.51
C LEU A 17 14.57 1.42 8.10
N ALA A 18 14.63 1.31 9.42
CA ALA A 18 15.49 0.34 10.09
C ALA A 18 15.12 -1.13 9.78
N MET A 19 13.85 -1.41 9.44
CA MET A 19 13.38 -2.74 9.03
C MET A 19 13.65 -3.06 7.56
N ARG A 20 14.09 -2.10 6.75
CA ARG A 20 14.20 -2.22 5.27
C ARG A 20 14.98 -3.46 4.81
N ASP A 21 16.08 -3.82 5.47
CA ASP A 21 16.94 -4.94 5.07
C ASP A 21 16.42 -6.30 5.53
N ARG A 22 15.53 -6.30 6.51
CA ARG A 22 14.90 -7.49 7.09
C ARG A 22 13.38 -7.32 7.11
N MET A 23 12.81 -6.98 5.93
CA MET A 23 11.38 -6.76 5.81
C MET A 23 10.58 -8.02 6.08
N PRO A 24 9.58 -7.96 6.97
CA PRO A 24 8.57 -8.99 7.05
C PRO A 24 7.68 -8.96 5.79
N ASN A 25 6.94 -10.04 5.53
CA ASN A 25 6.01 -10.11 4.41
C ASN A 25 4.85 -9.12 4.52
N ALA A 26 4.53 -8.69 5.74
CA ALA A 26 3.48 -7.71 5.99
C ALA A 26 3.85 -6.75 7.12
N VAL A 27 3.50 -5.48 6.94
CA VAL A 27 3.63 -4.42 7.94
C VAL A 27 2.28 -3.73 8.08
N LEU A 28 1.80 -3.59 9.31
CA LEU A 28 0.59 -2.86 9.65
C LEU A 28 0.95 -1.56 10.39
N LEU A 29 0.59 -0.41 9.81
CA LEU A 29 0.64 0.88 10.46
C LEU A 29 -0.74 1.22 11.00
N TYR A 30 -0.85 1.49 12.29
CA TYR A 30 -2.13 1.84 12.87
C TYR A 30 -2.03 3.13 13.70
N GLY A 31 -3.13 3.86 13.78
CA GLY A 31 -3.20 5.11 14.53
C GLY A 31 -4.48 5.88 14.27
N ALA A 32 -4.62 7.01 14.94
CA ALA A 32 -5.81 7.84 14.84
C ALA A 32 -6.11 8.32 13.40
N PRO A 33 -7.39 8.48 13.04
CA PRO A 33 -7.78 9.09 11.77
C PRO A 33 -7.12 10.47 11.59
N GLY A 34 -6.59 10.72 10.40
CA GLY A 34 -5.91 11.98 10.08
C GLY A 34 -4.47 12.10 10.57
N ALA A 35 -3.91 11.06 11.20
CA ALA A 35 -2.51 11.06 11.63
C ALA A 35 -1.49 11.03 10.47
N GLY A 36 -1.92 10.86 9.23
CA GLY A 36 -1.03 10.77 8.06
C GLY A 36 -0.55 9.36 7.77
N LEU A 37 -1.31 8.35 8.18
CA LEU A 37 -0.94 6.95 8.00
C LEU A 37 -0.79 6.56 6.52
N TYR A 38 -1.69 7.03 5.66
CA TYR A 38 -1.60 6.77 4.23
C TYR A 38 -0.34 7.38 3.63
N GLU A 39 -0.09 8.64 3.93
CA GLU A 39 1.08 9.39 3.43
C GLU A 39 2.39 8.72 3.86
N LEU A 40 2.47 8.28 5.12
CA LEU A 40 3.64 7.54 5.62
C LEU A 40 3.78 6.18 4.92
N ALA A 41 2.70 5.41 4.85
CA ALA A 41 2.68 4.11 4.20
C ALA A 41 3.05 4.20 2.71
N LEU A 42 2.55 5.23 2.00
CA LEU A 42 2.88 5.51 0.62
C LEU A 42 4.36 5.89 0.44
N ALA A 43 4.86 6.80 1.27
CA ALA A 43 6.27 7.21 1.24
C ALA A 43 7.20 6.02 1.53
N PHE A 44 6.87 5.22 2.53
CA PHE A 44 7.60 4.00 2.86
C PHE A 44 7.56 2.98 1.72
N SER A 45 6.38 2.66 1.18
CA SER A 45 6.23 1.75 0.04
C SER A 45 7.10 2.18 -1.16
N LYS A 46 7.07 3.47 -1.49
CA LYS A 46 7.90 4.04 -2.57
C LYS A 46 9.40 3.95 -2.26
N SER A 47 9.80 4.08 -1.01
CA SER A 47 11.20 3.99 -0.59
C SER A 47 11.81 2.61 -0.84
N LEU A 48 10.99 1.54 -0.76
CA LEU A 48 11.43 0.16 -0.94
C LEU A 48 11.95 -0.14 -2.35
N PHE A 49 11.57 0.66 -3.34
CA PHE A 49 12.04 0.53 -4.73
C PHE A 49 13.38 1.21 -5.00
N CYS A 50 13.96 1.88 -4.01
CA CYS A 50 15.27 2.52 -4.20
C CYS A 50 16.37 1.46 -4.36
N LEU A 51 17.10 1.52 -5.49
CA LEU A 51 18.18 0.60 -5.82
C LEU A 51 19.50 0.95 -5.11
N SER A 52 19.64 2.18 -4.64
CA SER A 52 20.86 2.69 -3.99
C SER A 52 20.46 3.60 -2.82
N PRO A 53 19.91 3.04 -1.73
CA PRO A 53 19.53 3.83 -0.56
C PRO A 53 20.77 4.39 0.13
N HIS A 54 20.59 5.47 0.88
CA HIS A 54 21.61 6.00 1.78
C HIS A 54 21.85 5.05 2.96
N SER A 55 22.90 5.27 3.73
CA SER A 55 23.26 4.43 4.88
C SER A 55 22.21 4.40 5.99
N ASP A 56 21.36 5.40 6.07
CA ASP A 56 20.21 5.50 6.97
C ASP A 56 18.93 4.84 6.42
N GLY A 57 19.01 4.18 5.25
CA GLY A 57 17.87 3.55 4.58
C GLY A 57 17.02 4.50 3.76
N THR A 58 17.26 5.82 3.78
CA THR A 58 16.49 6.78 2.99
C THR A 58 16.71 6.60 1.49
N PRO A 59 15.66 6.82 0.65
CA PRO A 59 15.78 6.64 -0.79
C PRO A 59 16.63 7.74 -1.42
N CYS A 60 17.48 7.38 -2.39
CA CYS A 60 18.36 8.33 -3.10
C CYS A 60 17.60 9.36 -3.94
N GLY A 61 16.37 9.10 -4.33
CA GLY A 61 15.50 10.01 -5.09
C GLY A 61 15.74 10.08 -6.61
N HIS A 62 16.84 9.52 -7.12
CA HIS A 62 17.26 9.70 -8.53
C HIS A 62 17.43 8.41 -9.33
N CYS A 63 17.50 7.24 -8.70
CA CYS A 63 17.57 5.96 -9.42
C CYS A 63 16.25 5.67 -10.18
N THR A 64 16.28 4.69 -11.08
CA THR A 64 15.10 4.32 -11.87
C THR A 64 13.91 3.94 -10.98
N GLY A 65 14.13 3.12 -9.95
CA GLY A 65 13.08 2.76 -9.00
C GLY A 65 12.45 3.97 -8.30
N CYS A 66 13.27 4.91 -7.81
CA CYS A 66 12.77 6.14 -7.20
C CYS A 66 11.96 7.00 -8.18
N ARG A 67 12.42 7.15 -9.42
CA ARG A 67 11.72 7.95 -10.44
C ARG A 67 10.37 7.34 -10.82
N LEU A 68 10.32 6.04 -11.06
CA LEU A 68 9.06 5.33 -11.36
C LEU A 68 8.09 5.38 -10.18
N ALA A 69 8.59 5.18 -8.96
CA ALA A 69 7.77 5.26 -7.76
C ALA A 69 7.21 6.68 -7.52
N GLN A 70 8.01 7.72 -7.76
CA GLN A 70 7.56 9.13 -7.66
C GLN A 70 6.51 9.46 -8.71
N ALA A 71 6.71 9.00 -9.95
CA ALA A 71 5.75 9.18 -11.05
C ALA A 71 4.45 8.36 -10.88
N GLY A 72 4.38 7.45 -9.88
CA GLY A 72 3.22 6.58 -9.68
C GLY A 72 3.07 5.46 -10.72
N THR A 73 4.11 5.21 -11.52
CA THR A 73 4.10 4.25 -12.65
C THR A 73 4.99 3.02 -12.40
N HIS A 74 5.40 2.78 -11.15
CA HIS A 74 6.23 1.61 -10.85
C HIS A 74 5.46 0.31 -11.07
N PRO A 75 5.93 -0.61 -11.93
CA PRO A 75 5.19 -1.83 -12.29
C PRO A 75 4.98 -2.78 -11.11
N ASP A 76 5.90 -2.76 -10.14
CA ASP A 76 5.87 -3.63 -8.96
C ASP A 76 5.15 -2.98 -7.77
N PHE A 77 4.40 -1.89 -8.00
CA PHE A 77 3.63 -1.21 -6.96
C PHE A 77 2.13 -1.19 -7.28
N LYS A 78 1.33 -1.64 -6.34
CA LYS A 78 -0.14 -1.56 -6.40
C LYS A 78 -0.70 -0.95 -5.13
N GLN A 79 -1.80 -0.21 -5.30
CA GLN A 79 -2.56 0.36 -4.19
C GLN A 79 -3.98 -0.18 -4.22
N VAL A 80 -4.49 -0.53 -3.06
CA VAL A 80 -5.87 -0.95 -2.83
C VAL A 80 -6.50 0.03 -1.86
N LEU A 81 -7.36 0.89 -2.38
CA LEU A 81 -8.06 1.93 -1.63
C LEU A 81 -9.57 1.79 -1.87
N SER A 82 -10.37 2.25 -0.91
CA SER A 82 -11.81 2.40 -1.18
C SER A 82 -12.07 3.46 -2.25
N GLU A 83 -13.21 3.41 -2.92
CA GLU A 83 -13.60 4.40 -3.93
C GLU A 83 -13.49 5.85 -3.41
N ALA A 84 -13.92 6.08 -2.16
CA ALA A 84 -13.82 7.39 -1.52
C ALA A 84 -12.36 7.82 -1.27
N GLN A 85 -11.47 6.89 -0.97
CA GLN A 85 -10.05 7.19 -0.78
C GLN A 85 -9.34 7.37 -2.12
N CYS A 86 -9.71 6.62 -3.16
CA CYS A 86 -9.21 6.85 -4.51
C CYS A 86 -9.50 8.28 -4.96
N ALA A 87 -10.72 8.76 -4.76
CA ALA A 87 -11.10 10.13 -5.08
C ALA A 87 -10.36 11.19 -4.23
N ARG A 88 -10.09 10.87 -2.96
CA ARG A 88 -9.37 11.78 -2.04
C ARG A 88 -7.91 11.97 -2.42
N TYR A 89 -7.26 10.88 -2.85
CA TYR A 89 -5.82 10.84 -3.08
C TYR A 89 -5.44 10.85 -4.57
N ASP A 90 -6.41 11.10 -5.44
CA ASP A 90 -6.24 11.13 -6.90
C ASP A 90 -5.61 9.84 -7.44
N VAL A 91 -6.10 8.70 -6.95
CA VAL A 91 -5.72 7.35 -7.39
C VAL A 91 -6.81 6.79 -8.27
N ALA A 92 -6.46 6.17 -9.40
CA ALA A 92 -7.42 5.54 -10.28
C ALA A 92 -8.22 4.46 -9.55
N TYR A 93 -9.55 4.50 -9.65
CA TYR A 93 -10.44 3.47 -9.15
C TYR A 93 -10.88 2.58 -10.30
N GLU A 94 -10.74 1.27 -10.14
CA GLU A 94 -11.25 0.29 -11.09
C GLU A 94 -12.59 -0.25 -10.59
N PRO A 95 -13.73 0.14 -11.20
CA PRO A 95 -15.05 -0.32 -10.80
C PRO A 95 -15.24 -1.82 -11.13
N ALA A 96 -16.11 -2.51 -10.40
CA ALA A 96 -16.54 -3.85 -10.79
C ALA A 96 -17.30 -3.82 -12.11
N GLU A 97 -17.23 -4.90 -12.91
CA GLU A 97 -17.91 -5.01 -14.23
C GLU A 97 -19.41 -4.64 -14.19
N ASN A 98 -20.08 -4.88 -13.05
CA ASN A 98 -21.49 -4.58 -12.85
C ASN A 98 -21.75 -3.23 -12.16
N GLU A 99 -20.71 -2.46 -11.88
CA GLU A 99 -20.85 -1.13 -11.27
C GLU A 99 -21.14 -0.09 -12.33
N ARG A 100 -22.39 0.38 -12.39
CA ARG A 100 -22.75 1.52 -13.24
C ARG A 100 -22.19 2.79 -12.61
N SER A 101 -21.53 3.62 -13.40
CA SER A 101 -21.13 4.97 -13.02
C SER A 101 -22.37 5.84 -12.90
N ASP A 102 -22.91 5.98 -11.70
CA ASP A 102 -23.95 6.93 -11.40
C ASP A 102 -23.31 8.14 -10.70
N ALA A 103 -23.28 9.27 -11.38
CA ALA A 103 -22.67 10.51 -10.86
C ALA A 103 -23.32 11.03 -9.55
N LYS A 104 -24.48 10.49 -9.17
CA LYS A 104 -25.20 10.83 -7.92
C LYS A 104 -24.93 9.82 -6.79
N LYS A 105 -24.23 8.73 -7.08
CA LYS A 105 -23.94 7.68 -6.09
C LYS A 105 -22.89 8.16 -5.09
N LYS A 106 -23.15 7.99 -3.81
CA LYS A 106 -22.15 8.23 -2.75
C LYS A 106 -20.99 7.24 -2.90
N LEU A 107 -19.76 7.75 -2.94
CA LEU A 107 -18.55 6.93 -3.05
C LEU A 107 -18.45 5.94 -1.89
N SER A 108 -18.13 4.69 -2.20
CA SER A 108 -17.97 3.64 -1.21
C SER A 108 -16.74 3.91 -0.32
N ARG A 109 -16.92 3.74 0.98
CA ARG A 109 -15.82 3.79 1.97
C ARG A 109 -15.23 2.42 2.26
N GLU A 110 -15.81 1.36 1.69
CA GLU A 110 -15.38 -0.02 1.89
C GLU A 110 -14.51 -0.49 0.73
N ILE A 111 -13.54 -1.33 1.04
CA ILE A 111 -12.76 -2.06 0.05
C ILE A 111 -13.47 -3.39 -0.22
N ARG A 112 -13.79 -3.63 -1.49
CA ARG A 112 -14.59 -4.77 -1.94
C ARG A 112 -13.73 -5.85 -2.57
N ILE A 113 -14.27 -7.06 -2.67
CA ILE A 113 -13.54 -8.23 -3.19
C ILE A 113 -12.99 -8.07 -4.61
N HIS A 114 -13.68 -7.34 -5.50
CA HIS A 114 -13.19 -7.15 -6.86
C HIS A 114 -11.84 -6.44 -6.89
N GLN A 115 -11.59 -5.49 -5.98
CA GLN A 115 -10.33 -4.78 -5.87
C GLN A 115 -9.16 -5.70 -5.45
N ILE A 116 -9.45 -6.75 -4.67
CA ILE A 116 -8.46 -7.77 -4.31
C ILE A 116 -8.26 -8.76 -5.46
N ARG A 117 -9.34 -9.11 -6.19
CA ARG A 117 -9.24 -10.02 -7.34
C ARG A 117 -8.39 -9.46 -8.48
N VAL A 118 -8.45 -8.15 -8.72
CA VAL A 118 -7.59 -7.47 -9.71
C VAL A 118 -6.10 -7.61 -9.40
N LEU A 119 -5.75 -7.86 -8.13
CA LEU A 119 -4.35 -8.16 -7.77
C LEU A 119 -3.89 -9.55 -8.22
N GLY A 120 -4.79 -10.47 -8.61
CA GLY A 120 -4.44 -11.86 -8.91
C GLY A 120 -3.31 -11.98 -9.93
N ASP A 121 -3.40 -11.27 -11.06
CA ASP A 121 -2.35 -11.24 -12.08
C ASP A 121 -1.06 -10.61 -11.55
N PHE A 122 -1.18 -9.50 -10.81
CA PHE A 122 -0.04 -8.85 -10.20
C PHE A 122 0.67 -9.75 -9.19
N LEU A 123 -0.07 -10.54 -8.40
CA LEU A 123 0.49 -11.45 -7.40
C LEU A 123 1.18 -12.66 -8.04
N SER A 124 0.74 -13.09 -9.22
CA SER A 124 1.30 -14.25 -9.94
C SER A 124 2.59 -13.94 -10.72
N LEU A 125 2.87 -12.66 -11.00
CA LEU A 125 4.07 -12.24 -11.73
C LEU A 125 5.30 -12.22 -10.82
N ASN A 126 6.48 -12.35 -11.41
CA ASN A 126 7.75 -12.10 -10.71
C ASN A 126 8.04 -10.60 -10.67
N ALA A 127 8.79 -10.15 -9.65
CA ALA A 127 9.21 -8.76 -9.55
C ALA A 127 10.07 -8.33 -10.76
N ASN A 128 9.75 -7.15 -11.34
CA ASN A 128 10.45 -6.64 -12.52
C ASN A 128 11.74 -5.91 -12.17
N GLN A 129 11.75 -5.16 -11.07
CA GLN A 129 12.92 -4.36 -10.67
C GLN A 129 13.20 -4.49 -9.17
N GLY A 130 14.44 -4.83 -8.83
CA GLY A 130 14.90 -4.86 -7.44
C GLY A 130 14.40 -6.02 -6.59
N GLY A 131 13.70 -7.00 -7.18
CA GLY A 131 13.25 -8.21 -6.50
C GLY A 131 12.15 -8.01 -5.46
N ARG A 132 11.55 -6.82 -5.37
CA ARG A 132 10.48 -6.50 -4.41
C ARG A 132 9.22 -6.03 -5.13
N ARG A 133 8.07 -6.54 -4.68
CA ARG A 133 6.74 -6.06 -5.05
C ARG A 133 6.04 -5.56 -3.80
N VAL A 134 5.30 -4.48 -3.92
CA VAL A 134 4.62 -3.86 -2.77
C VAL A 134 3.15 -3.66 -3.09
N VAL A 135 2.30 -4.10 -2.18
CA VAL A 135 0.86 -3.80 -2.19
C VAL A 135 0.53 -2.97 -0.96
N LEU A 136 0.08 -1.75 -1.18
CA LEU A 136 -0.42 -0.85 -0.14
C LEU A 136 -1.94 -0.99 -0.03
N VAL A 137 -2.45 -1.35 1.14
CA VAL A 137 -3.90 -1.43 1.45
C VAL A 137 -4.27 -0.34 2.45
N HIS A 138 -5.18 0.56 2.07
CA HIS A 138 -5.58 1.70 2.92
C HIS A 138 -7.07 2.02 2.84
N PRO A 139 -7.75 2.09 3.97
CA PRO A 139 -7.38 1.48 5.26
C PRO A 139 -7.90 0.05 5.34
N ALA A 140 -7.14 -0.86 5.96
CA ALA A 140 -7.46 -2.29 6.02
C ALA A 140 -8.69 -2.61 6.90
N ASP A 141 -9.00 -1.76 7.88
CA ASP A 141 -10.22 -1.86 8.70
C ASP A 141 -11.52 -1.53 7.93
N LYS A 142 -11.43 -1.19 6.65
CA LYS A 142 -12.55 -1.00 5.73
C LYS A 142 -12.67 -2.12 4.68
N LEU A 143 -11.88 -3.17 4.82
CA LEU A 143 -12.07 -4.38 4.02
C LEU A 143 -13.39 -5.06 4.38
N ARG A 144 -14.21 -5.40 3.38
CA ARG A 144 -15.35 -6.28 3.59
C ARG A 144 -14.86 -7.70 3.89
N ALA A 145 -15.64 -8.45 4.66
CA ALA A 145 -15.25 -9.80 5.12
C ALA A 145 -14.73 -10.71 3.99
N GLU A 146 -15.39 -10.69 2.82
CA GLU A 146 -15.00 -11.48 1.65
C GLU A 146 -13.65 -11.01 1.05
N ALA A 147 -13.44 -9.69 0.99
CA ALA A 147 -12.19 -9.09 0.51
C ALA A 147 -11.04 -9.42 1.45
N ALA A 148 -11.32 -9.35 2.69
CA ALA A 148 -10.43 -9.64 3.79
C ALA A 148 -10.00 -11.11 3.82
N ALA A 149 -10.93 -12.06 3.73
CA ALA A 149 -10.62 -13.49 3.62
C ALA A 149 -9.76 -13.81 2.39
N SER A 150 -10.03 -13.14 1.26
CA SER A 150 -9.21 -13.28 0.04
C SER A 150 -7.78 -12.73 0.23
N LEU A 151 -7.65 -11.61 0.93
CA LEU A 151 -6.36 -11.01 1.23
C LEU A 151 -5.53 -11.88 2.16
N LEU A 152 -6.13 -12.37 3.26
CA LEU A 152 -5.47 -13.25 4.23
C LEU A 152 -4.87 -14.48 3.56
N LYS A 153 -5.64 -15.14 2.69
CA LYS A 153 -5.14 -16.29 1.93
C LYS A 153 -3.87 -15.96 1.13
N SER A 154 -3.78 -14.76 0.56
CA SER A 154 -2.60 -14.31 -0.19
C SER A 154 -1.44 -13.90 0.72
N MET A 155 -1.72 -13.61 2.00
CA MET A 155 -0.71 -13.26 3.00
C MET A 155 -0.14 -14.50 3.72
N GLU A 156 -0.92 -15.59 3.82
CA GLU A 156 -0.48 -16.87 4.41
C GLU A 156 0.60 -17.55 3.57
N GLU A 157 0.45 -17.46 2.23
CA GLU A 157 1.42 -18.00 1.27
C GLU A 157 1.89 -16.88 0.31
N PRO A 158 2.66 -15.89 0.81
CA PRO A 158 3.06 -14.77 -0.01
C PRO A 158 4.06 -15.20 -1.09
N PRO A 159 3.89 -14.72 -2.34
CA PRO A 159 4.90 -14.87 -3.36
C PRO A 159 6.24 -14.25 -2.92
N GLU A 160 7.35 -14.79 -3.42
CA GLU A 160 8.68 -14.29 -3.11
C GLU A 160 8.82 -12.81 -3.45
N GLY A 161 9.40 -12.04 -2.52
CA GLY A 161 9.63 -10.61 -2.67
C GLY A 161 8.38 -9.73 -2.54
N LEU A 162 7.20 -10.29 -2.24
CA LEU A 162 5.99 -9.51 -1.99
C LEU A 162 5.97 -8.97 -0.57
N ILE A 163 5.69 -7.68 -0.46
CA ILE A 163 5.54 -6.96 0.81
C ILE A 163 4.16 -6.32 0.85
N TRP A 164 3.39 -6.65 1.88
CA TRP A 164 2.13 -6.01 2.20
C TRP A 164 2.36 -4.85 3.15
N VAL A 165 1.91 -3.66 2.77
CA VAL A 165 1.89 -2.49 3.64
C VAL A 165 0.43 -2.14 3.89
N LEU A 166 -0.03 -2.34 5.12
CA LEU A 166 -1.41 -2.09 5.50
C LEU A 166 -1.46 -0.90 6.45
N THR A 167 -2.57 -0.17 6.40
CA THR A 167 -2.86 0.84 7.41
C THR A 167 -4.21 0.56 8.04
N ALA A 168 -4.41 0.94 9.29
CA ALA A 168 -5.69 0.83 9.97
C ALA A 168 -5.91 1.99 10.93
N GLU A 169 -7.15 2.46 11.00
CA GLU A 169 -7.58 3.45 11.99
C GLU A 169 -8.06 2.75 13.28
N LYS A 170 -8.55 1.52 13.17
CA LYS A 170 -9.06 0.70 14.27
C LYS A 170 -8.51 -0.71 14.16
N LEU A 171 -7.75 -1.14 15.17
CA LEU A 171 -7.19 -2.49 15.19
C LEU A 171 -8.26 -3.58 15.35
N ASP A 172 -9.30 -3.31 16.13
CA ASP A 172 -10.38 -4.26 16.41
C ASP A 172 -11.21 -4.59 15.14
N ASP A 173 -11.21 -3.71 14.14
CA ASP A 173 -11.87 -3.90 12.86
C ASP A 173 -10.93 -4.50 11.80
N VAL A 174 -9.64 -4.65 12.09
CA VAL A 174 -8.70 -5.40 11.27
C VAL A 174 -8.86 -6.88 11.62
N LEU A 175 -9.00 -7.70 10.60
CA LEU A 175 -9.26 -9.13 10.73
C LEU A 175 -8.32 -9.84 11.70
N PRO A 176 -8.83 -10.86 12.38
CA PRO A 176 -8.03 -11.74 13.21
C PRO A 176 -6.98 -12.51 12.41
#